data_3851a983ecf77fd0e6fe6537de46af64
#
_entry.id   3851a983ecf77fd0e6fe6537de46af64
#
_cell.length_a   1.000
_cell.length_b   1.000
_cell.length_c   1.000
_cell.angle_alpha   90.00
_cell.angle_beta   90.00
_cell.angle_gamma   90.00
#
_symmetry.space_group_name_H-M   'P 1'
#
loop_
_entity.id
_entity.type
_entity.pdbx_description
1 polymer ?
#
loop_
_entity_poly.entity_id
_entity_poly.type
_entity_poly.pdbx_seq_one_letter_code
_entity_poly.pdbx_strand_id
1 'polypeptide(L)'
;MKSPISRLIYPGASRSIEVDQLKTTLRPEEELIWRETARNERIGLIIRPPSIGQSWIVFFYGNGMTVGGTANTRQRLANAGYGVVCVEYAGYGVSSGSPSEHGCYRSAEVALAYLQQEALVALNRVTLMGWSLGSAVAMDLASRREVRAQILLSPLTSLFAAALDLACLGQTAFSVGPFNARSRAKSVDCPTLIVSGSNDRLTRPWMANELTKAMEGRARQVNLSGVGHNDMLGSGARLWDVVTDFLKSTASPATG
;
A
#
# COMPACT_ATOMS: atom_id res chain seq x y z
N MET A 1 -14.79 14.98 17.29
CA MET A 1 -14.38 13.82 18.10
C MET A 1 -14.48 12.56 17.27
N LYS A 2 -13.40 11.74 17.18
CA LYS A 2 -13.43 10.43 16.47
C LYS A 2 -14.30 9.46 17.31
N SER A 3 -15.27 8.77 16.66
CA SER A 3 -16.15 7.83 17.37
C SER A 3 -15.34 6.63 17.93
N PRO A 4 -15.79 5.98 19.02
CA PRO A 4 -15.13 4.79 19.56
C PRO A 4 -14.99 3.66 18.51
N ILE A 5 -15.99 3.47 17.65
CA ILE A 5 -16.00 2.50 16.57
C ILE A 5 -14.90 2.82 15.54
N SER A 6 -14.72 4.09 15.19
CA SER A 6 -13.67 4.52 14.27
C SER A 6 -12.26 4.19 14.80
N ARG A 7 -12.04 4.31 16.12
CA ARG A 7 -10.75 3.94 16.74
C ARG A 7 -10.47 2.43 16.70
N LEU A 8 -11.52 1.64 16.80
CA LEU A 8 -11.40 0.17 16.71
C LEU A 8 -11.06 -0.28 15.29
N ILE A 9 -11.73 0.32 14.29
CA ILE A 9 -11.54 -0.03 12.87
C ILE A 9 -10.23 0.54 12.33
N TYR A 10 -9.81 1.73 12.79
CA TYR A 10 -8.64 2.47 12.31
C TYR A 10 -7.67 2.80 13.46
N PRO A 11 -6.99 1.79 14.05
CA PRO A 11 -6.13 2.00 15.22
C PRO A 11 -4.96 2.95 14.93
N GLY A 12 -4.42 2.97 13.71
CA GLY A 12 -3.36 3.89 13.30
C GLY A 12 -3.78 5.36 13.33
N ALA A 13 -5.07 5.64 13.11
CA ALA A 13 -5.61 7.00 13.20
C ALA A 13 -5.65 7.57 14.63
N SER A 14 -5.47 6.74 15.64
CA SER A 14 -5.34 7.18 17.04
C SER A 14 -3.90 7.58 17.40
N ARG A 15 -2.93 7.26 16.53
CA ARG A 15 -1.53 7.62 16.68
C ARG A 15 -1.30 8.99 16.05
N SER A 16 -1.44 10.05 16.86
CA SER A 16 -0.95 11.36 16.44
C SER A 16 0.58 11.34 16.38
N ILE A 17 1.13 11.97 15.38
CA ILE A 17 2.55 12.28 15.31
C ILE A 17 2.68 13.78 15.02
N GLU A 18 3.50 14.45 15.81
CA GLU A 18 3.82 15.85 15.54
C GLU A 18 4.71 15.96 14.31
N VAL A 19 4.49 17.04 13.53
CA VAL A 19 5.22 17.25 12.26
C VAL A 19 6.73 17.24 12.50
N ASP A 20 7.21 17.90 13.56
CA ASP A 20 8.63 17.97 13.85
C ASP A 20 9.21 16.60 14.25
N GLN A 21 8.42 15.79 14.99
CA GLN A 21 8.81 14.41 15.28
C GLN A 21 8.87 13.58 13.99
N LEU A 22 7.92 13.75 13.06
CA LEU A 22 7.96 13.06 11.78
C LEU A 22 9.20 13.46 10.98
N LYS A 23 9.54 14.75 10.94
CA LYS A 23 10.72 15.25 10.24
C LYS A 23 12.02 14.60 10.72
N THR A 24 12.13 14.23 12.01
CA THR A 24 13.32 13.52 12.53
C THR A 24 13.48 12.11 11.96
N THR A 25 12.43 11.55 11.38
CA THR A 25 12.47 10.22 10.72
C THR A 25 12.84 10.28 9.25
N LEU A 26 12.91 11.49 8.67
CA LEU A 26 13.25 11.68 7.26
C LEU A 26 14.74 11.49 7.02
N ARG A 27 15.06 10.91 5.88
CA ARG A 27 16.43 10.85 5.36
C ARG A 27 16.78 12.15 4.62
N PRO A 28 18.05 12.47 4.38
CA PRO A 28 18.46 13.72 3.75
C PRO A 28 17.78 14.02 2.39
N GLU A 29 17.45 12.96 1.62
CA GLU A 29 16.84 13.09 0.31
C GLU A 29 15.30 12.94 0.34
N GLU A 30 14.71 12.84 1.53
CA GLU A 30 13.27 12.74 1.71
C GLU A 30 12.68 14.10 2.07
N GLU A 31 11.53 14.40 1.47
CA GLU A 31 10.77 15.61 1.74
C GLU A 31 9.35 15.24 2.21
N LEU A 32 8.86 15.96 3.22
CA LEU A 32 7.47 15.92 3.64
C LEU A 32 6.73 17.09 3.01
N ILE A 33 5.80 16.80 2.13
CA ILE A 33 4.92 17.80 1.52
C ILE A 33 3.46 17.52 1.86
N TRP A 34 2.61 18.50 1.63
CA TRP A 34 1.16 18.37 1.79
C TRP A 34 0.44 18.71 0.51
N ARG A 35 -0.59 17.92 0.19
CA ARG A 35 -1.51 18.20 -0.93
C ARG A 35 -2.95 18.02 -0.45
N GLU A 36 -3.87 18.66 -1.11
CA GLU A 36 -5.27 18.62 -0.73
C GLU A 36 -6.07 17.62 -1.57
N THR A 37 -7.02 16.95 -0.92
CA THR A 37 -8.05 16.18 -1.62
C THR A 37 -9.12 17.11 -2.18
N ALA A 38 -9.99 16.58 -3.06
CA ALA A 38 -11.18 17.29 -3.54
C ALA A 38 -12.16 17.69 -2.41
N ARG A 39 -11.94 17.25 -1.19
CA ARG A 39 -12.71 17.63 0.02
C ARG A 39 -11.94 18.54 0.97
N ASN A 40 -10.88 19.18 0.49
CA ASN A 40 -10.00 20.05 1.28
C ASN A 40 -9.36 19.36 2.50
N GLU A 41 -9.18 18.03 2.42
CA GLU A 41 -8.41 17.31 3.42
C GLU A 41 -6.92 17.44 3.06
N ARG A 42 -6.08 17.91 3.97
CA ARG A 42 -4.64 18.05 3.78
C ARG A 42 -3.95 16.72 4.03
N ILE A 43 -3.32 16.16 3.02
CA ILE A 43 -2.67 14.84 3.03
C ILE A 43 -1.15 15.02 3.03
N GLY A 44 -0.47 14.39 4.00
CA GLY A 44 0.99 14.35 4.07
C GLY A 44 1.56 13.29 3.13
N LEU A 45 2.55 13.66 2.34
CA LEU A 45 3.30 12.76 1.48
C LEU A 45 4.77 12.85 1.85
N ILE A 46 5.42 11.71 2.10
CA ILE A 46 6.88 11.65 2.13
C ILE A 46 7.35 11.22 0.75
N ILE A 47 8.20 12.04 0.17
CA ILE A 47 8.68 11.87 -1.21
C ILE A 47 10.18 11.71 -1.19
N ARG A 48 10.67 10.76 -1.98
CA ARG A 48 12.07 10.61 -2.32
C ARG A 48 12.19 10.41 -3.83
N PRO A 49 12.86 11.30 -4.57
CA PRO A 49 13.08 11.12 -6.00
C PRO A 49 13.88 9.85 -6.31
N PRO A 50 13.68 9.25 -7.49
CA PRO A 50 14.45 8.09 -7.93
C PRO A 50 15.85 8.48 -8.37
N SER A 51 16.72 7.50 -8.49
CA SER A 51 17.91 7.64 -9.33
C SER A 51 17.50 7.88 -10.79
N ILE A 52 18.36 8.54 -11.56
CA ILE A 52 18.06 8.93 -12.95
C ILE A 52 17.57 7.71 -13.76
N GLY A 53 16.45 7.90 -14.46
CA GLY A 53 15.87 6.86 -15.32
C GLY A 53 15.00 5.82 -14.61
N GLN A 54 14.90 5.82 -13.30
CA GLN A 54 14.14 4.83 -12.54
C GLN A 54 12.64 5.15 -12.44
N SER A 55 11.86 4.14 -12.09
CA SER A 55 10.41 4.23 -11.89
C SER A 55 10.08 4.61 -10.44
N TRP A 56 8.81 4.92 -10.20
CA TRP A 56 8.31 5.30 -8.90
C TRP A 56 7.48 4.20 -8.25
N ILE A 57 7.52 4.16 -6.92
CA ILE A 57 6.67 3.30 -6.10
C ILE A 57 5.84 4.19 -5.17
N VAL A 58 4.52 4.04 -5.25
CA VAL A 58 3.61 4.62 -4.25
C VAL A 58 3.33 3.55 -3.21
N PHE A 59 3.75 3.79 -1.98
CA PHE A 59 3.63 2.83 -0.88
C PHE A 59 2.48 3.18 0.07
N PHE A 60 1.61 2.19 0.30
CA PHE A 60 0.47 2.22 1.20
C PHE A 60 0.69 1.26 2.36
N TYR A 61 0.79 1.78 3.57
CA TYR A 61 1.07 1.01 4.77
C TYR A 61 -0.19 0.38 5.40
N GLY A 62 0.02 -0.48 6.42
CA GLY A 62 -1.06 -1.20 7.12
C GLY A 62 -1.76 -0.37 8.20
N ASN A 63 -2.94 -0.80 8.59
CA ASN A 63 -3.89 -0.06 9.45
C ASN A 63 -3.34 0.43 10.80
N GLY A 64 -2.38 -0.25 11.40
CA GLY A 64 -1.80 0.11 12.71
C GLY A 64 -0.62 1.08 12.66
N MET A 65 -0.26 1.60 11.48
CA MET A 65 0.91 2.44 11.27
C MET A 65 0.57 3.90 11.01
N THR A 66 1.60 4.72 10.91
CA THR A 66 1.64 6.05 10.31
C THR A 66 2.78 6.08 9.30
N VAL A 67 2.84 7.11 8.47
CA VAL A 67 3.91 7.27 7.47
C VAL A 67 5.31 7.28 8.09
N GLY A 68 5.45 7.73 9.34
CA GLY A 68 6.73 7.69 10.06
C GLY A 68 7.29 6.28 10.25
N GLY A 69 6.41 5.29 10.46
CA GLY A 69 6.79 3.88 10.62
C GLY A 69 7.31 3.21 9.34
N THR A 70 7.27 3.88 8.20
CA THR A 70 7.66 3.32 6.90
C THR A 70 9.12 3.56 6.50
N ALA A 71 9.93 4.19 7.36
CA ALA A 71 11.29 4.65 7.05
C ALA A 71 12.19 3.54 6.48
N ASN A 72 12.17 2.34 7.06
CA ASN A 72 12.98 1.22 6.58
C ASN A 72 12.51 0.72 5.19
N THR A 73 11.21 0.69 4.94
CA THR A 73 10.66 0.30 3.63
C THR A 73 11.06 1.33 2.57
N ARG A 74 10.89 2.62 2.85
CA ARG A 74 11.30 3.70 1.94
C ARG A 74 12.78 3.60 1.60
N GLN A 75 13.64 3.40 2.62
CA GLN A 75 15.09 3.27 2.41
C GLN A 75 15.46 2.07 1.53
N ARG A 76 14.80 0.92 1.72
CA ARG A 76 15.06 -0.28 0.89
C ARG A 76 14.70 -0.05 -0.57
N LEU A 77 13.54 0.54 -0.82
CA LEU A 77 13.08 0.85 -2.18
C LEU A 77 13.99 1.89 -2.86
N ALA A 78 14.40 2.91 -2.11
CA ALA A 78 15.31 3.93 -2.59
C ALA A 78 16.72 3.40 -2.86
N ASN A 79 17.24 2.49 -2.02
CA ASN A 79 18.52 1.81 -2.27
C ASN A 79 18.48 0.93 -3.53
N ALA A 80 17.30 0.45 -3.92
CA ALA A 80 17.09 -0.25 -5.19
C ALA A 80 16.92 0.72 -6.38
N GLY A 81 17.06 2.05 -6.15
CA GLY A 81 17.06 3.09 -7.18
C GLY A 81 15.67 3.67 -7.50
N TYR A 82 14.59 3.18 -6.88
CA TYR A 82 13.23 3.65 -7.14
C TYR A 82 12.94 4.97 -6.44
N GLY A 83 12.16 5.84 -7.09
CA GLY A 83 11.49 6.93 -6.42
C GLY A 83 10.39 6.38 -5.52
N VAL A 84 10.15 7.02 -4.37
CA VAL A 84 9.16 6.56 -3.41
C VAL A 84 8.25 7.71 -3.01
N VAL A 85 6.94 7.47 -3.08
CA VAL A 85 5.92 8.31 -2.43
C VAL A 85 5.23 7.47 -1.37
N CYS A 86 5.31 7.90 -0.12
CA CYS A 86 4.62 7.27 0.99
C CYS A 86 3.49 8.16 1.47
N VAL A 87 2.28 7.62 1.55
CA VAL A 87 1.05 8.40 1.75
C VAL A 87 0.57 8.30 3.19
N GLU A 88 0.35 9.43 3.86
CA GLU A 88 -0.39 9.45 5.13
C GLU A 88 -1.89 9.54 4.84
N TYR A 89 -2.68 8.59 5.32
CA TYR A 89 -4.12 8.57 5.04
C TYR A 89 -4.87 9.71 5.73
N ALA A 90 -5.98 10.13 5.14
CA ALA A 90 -6.89 11.11 5.76
C ALA A 90 -7.26 10.70 7.19
N GLY A 91 -7.02 11.60 8.14
CA GLY A 91 -7.25 11.37 9.57
C GLY A 91 -6.19 10.54 10.30
N TYR A 92 -5.08 10.17 9.64
CA TYR A 92 -3.92 9.54 10.26
C TYR A 92 -2.78 10.55 10.43
N GLY A 93 -1.92 10.30 11.42
CA GLY A 93 -0.68 11.03 11.66
C GLY A 93 -0.78 12.54 11.44
N VAL A 94 -0.08 13.04 10.43
CA VAL A 94 -0.03 14.48 10.10
C VAL A 94 -1.11 14.93 9.11
N SER A 95 -1.91 14.00 8.57
CA SER A 95 -2.98 14.33 7.64
C SER A 95 -4.25 14.77 8.36
N SER A 96 -4.95 15.75 7.79
CA SER A 96 -6.25 16.17 8.27
C SER A 96 -7.39 15.25 7.84
N GLY A 97 -8.62 15.56 8.22
CA GLY A 97 -9.79 14.78 7.88
C GLY A 97 -10.15 13.70 8.91
N SER A 98 -10.91 12.70 8.46
CA SER A 98 -11.37 11.59 9.31
C SER A 98 -11.05 10.25 8.66
N PRO A 99 -10.62 9.24 9.46
CA PRO A 99 -10.30 7.92 8.94
C PRO A 99 -11.54 7.26 8.37
N SER A 100 -11.43 6.81 7.13
CA SER A 100 -12.48 6.07 6.42
C SER A 100 -11.89 5.39 5.20
N GLU A 101 -12.60 4.39 4.65
CA GLU A 101 -12.23 3.72 3.40
C GLU A 101 -12.04 4.75 2.27
N HIS A 102 -13.06 5.59 2.04
CA HIS A 102 -12.98 6.63 1.01
C HIS A 102 -11.89 7.68 1.29
N GLY A 103 -11.58 7.95 2.56
CA GLY A 103 -10.46 8.81 2.95
C GLY A 103 -9.13 8.22 2.50
N CYS A 104 -8.91 6.91 2.73
CA CYS A 104 -7.71 6.22 2.26
C CYS A 104 -7.59 6.24 0.72
N TYR A 105 -8.70 6.01 0.02
CA TYR A 105 -8.73 6.03 -1.45
C TYR A 105 -8.45 7.44 -2.02
N ARG A 106 -9.03 8.49 -1.41
CA ARG A 106 -8.72 9.88 -1.82
C ARG A 106 -7.24 10.23 -1.56
N SER A 107 -6.68 9.76 -0.44
CA SER A 107 -5.26 9.98 -0.14
C SER A 107 -4.35 9.32 -1.19
N ALA A 108 -4.73 8.14 -1.68
CA ALA A 108 -4.01 7.46 -2.75
C ALA A 108 -4.06 8.24 -4.08
N GLU A 109 -5.23 8.80 -4.43
CA GLU A 109 -5.37 9.66 -5.62
C GLU A 109 -4.49 10.91 -5.53
N VAL A 110 -4.36 11.52 -4.34
CA VAL A 110 -3.48 12.68 -4.13
C VAL A 110 -2.02 12.36 -4.45
N ALA A 111 -1.52 11.19 -4.04
CA ALA A 111 -0.16 10.78 -4.37
C ALA A 111 0.05 10.57 -5.88
N LEU A 112 -0.95 9.99 -6.54
CA LEU A 112 -0.88 9.78 -7.98
C LEU A 112 -0.96 11.09 -8.76
N ALA A 113 -1.84 12.00 -8.33
CA ALA A 113 -1.96 13.34 -8.90
C ALA A 113 -0.65 14.14 -8.77
N TYR A 114 0.01 14.08 -7.60
CA TYR A 114 1.33 14.67 -7.42
C TYR A 114 2.34 14.15 -8.44
N LEU A 115 2.43 12.83 -8.61
CA LEU A 115 3.36 12.23 -9.57
C LEU A 115 3.07 12.67 -11.01
N GLN A 116 1.81 12.74 -11.41
CA GLN A 116 1.43 13.11 -12.77
C GLN A 116 1.58 14.61 -13.07
N GLN A 117 1.14 15.45 -12.13
CA GLN A 117 0.98 16.88 -12.38
C GLN A 117 2.20 17.71 -12.00
N GLU A 118 2.93 17.31 -10.95
CA GLU A 118 4.05 18.07 -10.44
C GLU A 118 5.40 17.39 -10.74
N ALA A 119 5.51 16.08 -10.54
CA ALA A 119 6.70 15.33 -10.89
C ALA A 119 6.75 14.89 -12.37
N LEU A 120 5.69 15.15 -13.14
CA LEU A 120 5.54 14.84 -14.58
C LEU A 120 5.85 13.38 -14.91
N VAL A 121 5.43 12.47 -14.04
CA VAL A 121 5.65 11.02 -14.18
C VAL A 121 4.49 10.38 -14.91
N ALA A 122 4.77 9.69 -16.01
CA ALA A 122 3.77 8.87 -16.69
C ALA A 122 3.38 7.65 -15.83
N LEU A 123 2.09 7.30 -15.80
CA LEU A 123 1.58 6.22 -14.93
C LEU A 123 2.18 4.84 -15.23
N ASN A 124 2.59 4.59 -16.48
CA ASN A 124 3.31 3.37 -16.87
C ASN A 124 4.71 3.27 -16.25
N ARG A 125 5.15 4.26 -15.49
CA ARG A 125 6.37 4.25 -14.66
C ARG A 125 6.07 4.17 -13.17
N VAL A 126 4.81 4.02 -12.76
CA VAL A 126 4.37 3.97 -11.37
C VAL A 126 3.96 2.55 -11.00
N THR A 127 4.56 2.00 -9.95
CA THR A 127 4.12 0.76 -9.30
C THR A 127 3.44 1.09 -7.98
N LEU A 128 2.27 0.52 -7.74
CA LEU A 128 1.57 0.63 -6.46
C LEU A 128 2.02 -0.52 -5.55
N MET A 129 2.40 -0.21 -4.32
CA MET A 129 2.80 -1.23 -3.35
C MET A 129 1.99 -1.05 -2.08
N GLY A 130 1.26 -2.08 -1.66
CA GLY A 130 0.42 -2.04 -0.47
C GLY A 130 0.71 -3.18 0.50
N TRP A 131 0.74 -2.88 1.80
CA TRP A 131 0.84 -3.88 2.86
C TRP A 131 -0.42 -3.91 3.70
N SER A 132 -0.98 -5.12 3.95
CA SER A 132 -2.19 -5.31 4.79
C SER A 132 -3.35 -4.44 4.27
N LEU A 133 -3.91 -3.52 5.08
CA LEU A 133 -4.94 -2.55 4.64
C LEU A 133 -4.51 -1.79 3.37
N GLY A 134 -3.24 -1.41 3.30
CA GLY A 134 -2.68 -0.72 2.14
C GLY A 134 -2.76 -1.53 0.85
N SER A 135 -2.85 -2.85 0.92
CA SER A 135 -3.07 -3.70 -0.27
C SER A 135 -4.43 -3.47 -0.90
N ALA A 136 -5.47 -3.24 -0.09
CA ALA A 136 -6.79 -2.90 -0.60
C ALA A 136 -6.84 -1.48 -1.19
N VAL A 137 -6.05 -0.55 -0.63
CA VAL A 137 -5.90 0.80 -1.20
C VAL A 137 -5.20 0.74 -2.55
N ALA A 138 -4.11 -0.02 -2.66
CA ALA A 138 -3.41 -0.24 -3.93
C ALA A 138 -4.32 -0.90 -4.97
N MET A 139 -5.08 -1.94 -4.58
CA MET A 139 -6.03 -2.64 -5.43
C MET A 139 -7.15 -1.71 -5.95
N ASP A 140 -7.72 -0.88 -5.07
CA ASP A 140 -8.73 0.12 -5.47
C ASP A 140 -8.18 1.09 -6.52
N LEU A 141 -7.00 1.64 -6.29
CA LEU A 141 -6.38 2.57 -7.21
C LEU A 141 -6.02 1.91 -8.55
N ALA A 142 -5.43 0.70 -8.54
CA ALA A 142 -5.09 -0.06 -9.74
C ALA A 142 -6.33 -0.47 -10.56
N SER A 143 -7.49 -0.68 -9.91
CA SER A 143 -8.75 -1.00 -10.62
C SER A 143 -9.34 0.16 -11.40
N ARG A 144 -8.82 1.39 -11.20
CA ARG A 144 -9.34 2.63 -11.79
C ARG A 144 -8.27 3.42 -12.56
N ARG A 145 -7.01 3.02 -12.49
CA ARG A 145 -5.86 3.74 -13.09
C ARG A 145 -4.93 2.73 -13.76
N GLU A 146 -4.54 3.04 -14.97
CA GLU A 146 -3.55 2.25 -15.72
C GLU A 146 -2.15 2.55 -15.20
N VAL A 147 -1.72 1.78 -14.21
CA VAL A 147 -0.37 1.84 -13.65
C VAL A 147 0.50 0.71 -14.20
N ARG A 148 1.82 0.84 -14.05
CA ARG A 148 2.79 -0.15 -14.53
C ARG A 148 2.58 -1.54 -13.93
N ALA A 149 2.40 -1.60 -12.60
CA ALA A 149 2.27 -2.85 -11.85
C ALA A 149 1.73 -2.58 -10.45
N GLN A 150 1.34 -3.63 -9.75
CA GLN A 150 1.09 -3.55 -8.31
C GLN A 150 1.75 -4.69 -7.53
N ILE A 151 2.06 -4.43 -6.25
CA ILE A 151 2.62 -5.38 -5.29
C ILE A 151 1.75 -5.36 -4.04
N LEU A 152 1.21 -6.52 -3.69
CA LEU A 152 0.31 -6.69 -2.54
C LEU A 152 0.98 -7.61 -1.51
N LEU A 153 1.33 -7.04 -0.36
CA LEU A 153 1.99 -7.75 0.74
C LEU A 153 0.97 -8.06 1.83
N SER A 154 0.89 -9.32 2.24
CA SER A 154 -0.10 -9.79 3.24
C SER A 154 -1.49 -9.21 2.96
N PRO A 155 -2.06 -9.40 1.76
CA PRO A 155 -3.30 -8.74 1.37
C PRO A 155 -4.52 -9.36 2.05
N LEU A 156 -5.56 -8.54 2.22
CA LEU A 156 -6.89 -8.97 2.66
C LEU A 156 -7.88 -8.98 1.48
N THR A 157 -8.87 -9.87 1.52
CA THR A 157 -9.97 -9.88 0.55
C THR A 157 -10.99 -8.77 0.83
N SER A 158 -11.28 -8.54 2.11
CA SER A 158 -11.99 -7.38 2.66
C SER A 158 -11.67 -7.25 4.15
N LEU A 159 -11.87 -6.06 4.71
CA LEU A 159 -11.67 -5.87 6.16
C LEU A 159 -12.64 -6.73 6.98
N PHE A 160 -13.86 -6.91 6.50
CA PHE A 160 -14.86 -7.75 7.16
C PHE A 160 -14.47 -9.23 7.13
N ALA A 161 -14.00 -9.76 6.00
CA ALA A 161 -13.53 -11.14 5.89
C ALA A 161 -12.36 -11.42 6.84
N ALA A 162 -11.41 -10.49 6.95
CA ALA A 162 -10.29 -10.61 7.88
C ALA A 162 -10.75 -10.61 9.34
N ALA A 163 -11.72 -9.76 9.71
CA ALA A 163 -12.28 -9.72 11.06
C ALA A 163 -13.04 -11.00 11.42
N LEU A 164 -13.86 -11.54 10.52
CA LEU A 164 -14.59 -12.79 10.73
C LEU A 164 -13.65 -14.00 10.87
N ASP A 165 -12.63 -14.07 10.03
CA ASP A 165 -11.63 -15.14 10.07
C ASP A 165 -10.84 -15.11 11.39
N LEU A 166 -10.46 -13.91 11.84
CA LEU A 166 -9.81 -13.70 13.13
C LEU A 166 -10.69 -14.11 14.31
N ALA A 167 -11.99 -13.88 14.22
CA ALA A 167 -12.98 -14.29 15.22
C ALA A 167 -13.35 -15.77 15.14
N CYS A 168 -12.71 -16.57 14.28
CA CYS A 168 -13.03 -17.99 14.03
C CYS A 168 -14.48 -18.25 13.57
N LEU A 169 -15.14 -17.25 12.97
CA LEU A 169 -16.50 -17.36 12.45
C LEU A 169 -16.56 -17.89 11.00
N GLY A 170 -15.44 -18.41 10.51
CA GLY A 170 -15.32 -19.07 9.21
C GLY A 170 -14.67 -18.23 8.13
N GLN A 171 -14.17 -18.92 7.10
CA GLN A 171 -13.62 -18.29 5.90
C GLN A 171 -14.78 -17.90 4.99
N THR A 172 -15.17 -16.64 4.98
CA THR A 172 -16.21 -16.16 4.10
C THR A 172 -15.63 -15.77 2.76
N ALA A 173 -15.96 -16.53 1.73
CA ALA A 173 -15.71 -16.14 0.33
C ALA A 173 -16.51 -14.89 -0.07
N PHE A 174 -17.44 -14.43 0.79
CA PHE A 174 -18.25 -13.25 0.54
C PHE A 174 -17.43 -11.99 0.75
N SER A 175 -17.11 -11.33 -0.34
CA SER A 175 -16.46 -10.03 -0.38
C SER A 175 -17.48 -8.95 -0.09
N VAL A 176 -17.88 -8.81 1.17
CA VAL A 176 -18.76 -7.74 1.66
C VAL A 176 -17.97 -6.87 2.65
N GLY A 177 -18.39 -5.62 2.77
CA GLY A 177 -17.83 -4.69 3.74
C GLY A 177 -16.71 -3.80 3.19
N PRO A 178 -16.12 -2.98 4.07
CA PRO A 178 -15.09 -2.02 3.69
C PRO A 178 -13.82 -2.68 3.16
N PHE A 179 -13.10 -1.95 2.31
CA PHE A 179 -11.84 -2.39 1.70
C PHE A 179 -11.96 -3.71 0.94
N ASN A 180 -13.02 -3.81 0.11
CA ASN A 180 -13.30 -4.99 -0.67
C ASN A 180 -12.36 -5.13 -1.87
N ALA A 181 -11.15 -5.61 -1.61
CA ALA A 181 -10.14 -5.84 -2.65
C ALA A 181 -10.57 -6.90 -3.66
N ARG A 182 -11.29 -7.95 -3.20
CA ARG A 182 -11.71 -9.05 -4.08
C ARG A 182 -12.67 -8.58 -5.19
N SER A 183 -13.59 -7.67 -4.87
CA SER A 183 -14.53 -7.14 -5.88
C SER A 183 -13.83 -6.34 -6.97
N ARG A 184 -12.68 -5.74 -6.66
CA ARG A 184 -11.89 -4.92 -7.58
C ARG A 184 -10.89 -5.72 -8.40
N ALA A 185 -10.51 -6.91 -7.95
CA ALA A 185 -9.46 -7.72 -8.55
C ALA A 185 -9.67 -7.99 -10.05
N LYS A 186 -10.92 -8.16 -10.49
CA LYS A 186 -11.26 -8.37 -11.91
C LYS A 186 -10.99 -7.16 -12.80
N SER A 187 -11.07 -5.96 -12.23
CA SER A 187 -10.87 -4.69 -12.95
C SER A 187 -9.41 -4.21 -12.94
N VAL A 188 -8.48 -5.00 -12.41
CA VAL A 188 -7.06 -4.68 -12.42
C VAL A 188 -6.41 -5.34 -13.62
N ASP A 189 -5.85 -4.53 -14.52
CA ASP A 189 -5.22 -5.03 -15.76
C ASP A 189 -3.70 -5.09 -15.68
N CYS A 190 -3.09 -4.40 -14.72
CA CYS A 190 -1.63 -4.40 -14.58
C CYS A 190 -1.09 -5.71 -13.97
N PRO A 191 0.15 -6.10 -14.32
CA PRO A 191 0.86 -7.19 -13.68
C PRO A 191 0.87 -7.02 -12.15
N THR A 192 0.56 -8.10 -11.42
CA THR A 192 0.44 -8.07 -9.97
C THR A 192 1.31 -9.12 -9.30
N LEU A 193 2.07 -8.70 -8.28
CA LEU A 193 2.73 -9.59 -7.35
C LEU A 193 1.93 -9.65 -6.04
N ILE A 194 1.55 -10.85 -5.61
CA ILE A 194 0.90 -11.10 -4.33
C ILE A 194 1.86 -11.90 -3.44
N VAL A 195 2.22 -11.35 -2.28
CA VAL A 195 3.09 -12.03 -1.32
C VAL A 195 2.34 -12.25 -0.01
N SER A 196 2.27 -13.51 0.43
CA SER A 196 1.69 -13.91 1.73
C SER A 196 2.75 -14.58 2.61
N GLY A 197 2.51 -14.58 3.91
CA GLY A 197 3.34 -15.33 4.86
C GLY A 197 2.61 -16.55 5.36
N SER A 198 3.27 -17.72 5.42
CA SER A 198 2.62 -18.98 5.84
C SER A 198 2.11 -18.96 7.29
N ASN A 199 2.72 -18.13 8.15
CA ASN A 199 2.34 -17.96 9.56
C ASN A 199 1.49 -16.69 9.81
N ASP A 200 1.02 -16.04 8.74
CA ASP A 200 0.14 -14.88 8.85
C ASP A 200 -1.25 -15.33 9.36
N ARG A 201 -1.59 -14.89 10.58
CA ARG A 201 -2.86 -15.20 11.22
C ARG A 201 -3.91 -14.10 11.08
N LEU A 202 -3.51 -12.92 10.57
CA LEU A 202 -4.38 -11.75 10.39
C LEU A 202 -4.98 -11.72 8.99
N THR A 203 -4.12 -11.85 7.98
CA THR A 203 -4.51 -12.00 6.59
C THR A 203 -3.96 -13.32 6.09
N ARG A 204 -4.69 -14.39 6.44
CA ARG A 204 -4.23 -15.76 6.18
C ARG A 204 -4.00 -16.02 4.70
N PRO A 205 -3.10 -16.96 4.33
CA PRO A 205 -2.73 -17.26 2.93
C PRO A 205 -3.91 -17.51 1.98
N TRP A 206 -5.04 -18.00 2.50
CA TRP A 206 -6.24 -18.22 1.68
C TRP A 206 -6.77 -16.93 1.04
N MET A 207 -6.60 -15.75 1.69
CA MET A 207 -7.02 -14.46 1.13
C MET A 207 -6.17 -14.10 -0.10
N ALA A 208 -4.86 -14.33 -0.02
CA ALA A 208 -3.97 -14.17 -1.17
C ALA A 208 -4.37 -15.12 -2.33
N ASN A 209 -4.71 -16.38 -2.02
CA ASN A 209 -5.18 -17.36 -3.01
C ASN A 209 -6.45 -16.89 -3.70
N GLU A 210 -7.42 -16.36 -2.94
CA GLU A 210 -8.68 -15.86 -3.50
C GLU A 210 -8.48 -14.64 -4.42
N LEU A 211 -7.59 -13.72 -4.04
CA LEU A 211 -7.24 -12.57 -4.89
C LEU A 211 -6.54 -13.03 -6.16
N THR A 212 -5.58 -13.96 -6.04
CA THR A 212 -4.87 -14.52 -7.21
C THR A 212 -5.84 -15.17 -8.20
N LYS A 213 -6.78 -15.98 -7.71
CA LYS A 213 -7.83 -16.57 -8.55
C LYS A 213 -8.70 -15.53 -9.23
N ALA A 214 -9.12 -14.49 -8.47
CA ALA A 214 -9.96 -13.43 -8.99
C ALA A 214 -9.29 -12.57 -10.09
N MET A 215 -7.96 -12.57 -10.16
CA MET A 215 -7.18 -11.83 -11.15
C MET A 215 -6.91 -12.60 -12.45
N GLU A 216 -7.38 -13.84 -12.56
CA GLU A 216 -7.44 -14.61 -13.82
C GLU A 216 -6.09 -14.66 -14.58
N GLY A 217 -4.99 -15.01 -13.89
CA GLY A 217 -3.65 -15.16 -14.48
C GLY A 217 -2.80 -13.88 -14.53
N ARG A 218 -3.35 -12.71 -14.16
CA ARG A 218 -2.59 -11.45 -14.07
C ARG A 218 -1.75 -11.32 -12.79
N ALA A 219 -1.91 -12.25 -11.84
CA ALA A 219 -1.20 -12.24 -10.58
C ALA A 219 -0.20 -13.41 -10.47
N ARG A 220 1.05 -13.08 -10.06
CA ARG A 220 2.03 -14.03 -9.56
C ARG A 220 1.94 -14.06 -8.04
N GLN A 221 1.71 -15.23 -7.45
CA GLN A 221 1.68 -15.39 -6.00
C GLN A 221 2.96 -16.05 -5.48
N VAL A 222 3.43 -15.55 -4.32
CA VAL A 222 4.53 -16.12 -3.54
C VAL A 222 4.11 -16.25 -2.09
N ASN A 223 4.32 -17.42 -1.48
CA ASN A 223 4.08 -17.65 -0.06
C ASN A 223 5.42 -17.82 0.66
N LEU A 224 5.74 -16.90 1.59
CA LEU A 224 6.99 -16.91 2.36
C LEU A 224 6.83 -17.82 3.59
N SER A 225 7.59 -18.92 3.62
CA SER A 225 7.56 -19.89 4.73
C SER A 225 8.02 -19.26 6.03
N GLY A 226 7.28 -19.48 7.12
CA GLY A 226 7.58 -19.03 8.49
C GLY A 226 7.31 -17.56 8.75
N VAL A 227 6.87 -16.77 7.76
CA VAL A 227 6.64 -15.33 7.92
C VAL A 227 5.24 -15.06 8.45
N GLY A 228 5.14 -14.27 9.53
CA GLY A 228 3.90 -13.76 10.11
C GLY A 228 3.52 -12.40 9.53
N HIS A 229 2.34 -11.90 9.93
CA HIS A 229 1.80 -10.62 9.42
C HIS A 229 2.76 -9.43 9.63
N ASN A 230 3.17 -9.24 10.88
CA ASN A 230 4.02 -8.11 11.27
C ASN A 230 5.48 -8.29 10.86
N ASP A 231 5.88 -9.52 10.53
CA ASP A 231 7.24 -9.85 10.09
C ASP A 231 7.44 -9.58 8.60
N MET A 232 6.35 -9.38 7.84
CA MET A 232 6.40 -9.28 6.37
C MET A 232 7.44 -8.26 5.89
N LEU A 233 7.34 -7.02 6.30
CA LEU A 233 8.26 -5.95 5.87
C LEU A 233 9.69 -6.14 6.44
N GLY A 234 9.82 -6.87 7.55
CA GLY A 234 11.09 -7.23 8.22
C GLY A 234 11.66 -8.58 7.82
N SER A 235 11.01 -9.36 6.94
CA SER A 235 11.40 -10.75 6.59
C SER A 235 12.72 -10.89 5.80
N GLY A 236 13.46 -9.80 5.68
CA GLY A 236 14.82 -9.78 5.16
C GLY A 236 14.91 -9.98 3.65
N ALA A 237 16.00 -10.57 3.19
CA ALA A 237 16.33 -10.72 1.77
C ALA A 237 15.22 -11.43 0.99
N ARG A 238 14.60 -12.48 1.54
CA ARG A 238 13.58 -13.27 0.82
C ARG A 238 12.42 -12.45 0.24
N LEU A 239 11.86 -11.50 0.99
CA LEU A 239 10.82 -10.62 0.47
C LEU A 239 11.38 -9.69 -0.61
N TRP A 240 12.50 -9.05 -0.29
CA TRP A 240 13.03 -7.97 -1.15
C TRP A 240 13.63 -8.50 -2.45
N ASP A 241 14.14 -9.72 -2.46
CA ASP A 241 14.56 -10.41 -3.69
C ASP A 241 13.34 -10.64 -4.60
N VAL A 242 12.25 -11.19 -4.06
CA VAL A 242 11.00 -11.41 -4.81
C VAL A 242 10.42 -10.09 -5.35
N VAL A 243 10.41 -9.04 -4.53
CA VAL A 243 9.94 -7.69 -4.93
C VAL A 243 10.83 -7.12 -6.04
N THR A 244 12.15 -7.17 -5.86
CA THR A 244 13.10 -6.61 -6.82
C THR A 244 13.06 -7.36 -8.16
N ASP A 245 12.97 -8.68 -8.15
CA ASP A 245 12.84 -9.48 -9.35
C ASP A 245 11.56 -9.16 -10.12
N PHE A 246 10.45 -9.00 -9.41
CA PHE A 246 9.19 -8.59 -10.03
C PHE A 246 9.27 -7.18 -10.62
N LEU A 247 9.85 -6.24 -9.92
CA LEU A 247 10.03 -4.85 -10.40
C LEU A 247 10.92 -4.81 -11.65
N LYS A 248 11.96 -5.64 -11.71
CA LYS A 248 12.82 -5.79 -12.91
C LYS A 248 12.06 -6.42 -14.08
N SER A 249 11.29 -7.49 -13.83
CA SER A 249 10.55 -8.20 -14.88
C SER A 249 9.44 -7.35 -15.51
N THR A 250 8.90 -6.38 -14.78
CA THR A 250 7.91 -5.44 -15.28
C THR A 250 8.52 -4.14 -15.80
N ALA A 251 9.85 -3.98 -15.79
CA ALA A 251 10.50 -2.82 -16.36
C ALA A 251 10.25 -2.77 -17.88
N SER A 252 9.68 -1.68 -18.39
CA SER A 252 9.69 -1.41 -19.82
C SER A 252 11.15 -1.40 -20.30
N PRO A 253 11.48 -2.02 -21.46
CA PRO A 253 12.79 -1.85 -22.02
C PRO A 253 13.10 -0.35 -22.12
N ALA A 254 14.31 0.03 -21.73
CA ALA A 254 14.77 1.40 -21.90
C ALA A 254 14.62 1.73 -23.39
N THR A 255 13.71 2.64 -23.72
CA THR A 255 13.70 3.25 -25.05
C THR A 255 14.99 4.04 -25.14
N GLY A 256 15.95 3.46 -25.90
CA GLY A 256 17.21 4.08 -26.24
C GLY A 256 17.00 5.37 -27.06
#